data_67e1e945172d0f9f765fd61cfa43e358
#
_entry.id   67e1e945172d0f9f765fd61cfa43e358
#
_cell.length_a   1.000
_cell.length_b   1.000
_cell.length_c   1.000
_cell.angle_alpha   90.00
_cell.angle_beta   90.00
_cell.angle_gamma   90.00
#
_symmetry.space_group_name_H-M   'P 1'
#
loop_
_entity.id
_entity.type
_entity.pdbx_description
1 polymer ?
#
loop_
_entity_poly.entity_id
_entity_poly.type
_entity_poly.pdbx_seq_one_letter_code
_entity_poly.pdbx_strand_id
1 'polypeptide(L)'
;MRYMLDTNICIYLMRRHPPQVLLRFAELGHGDVVMSSITLAELRFGALVSPQRDKENRALDGLLEDVQALPFDDACASAYAPVRAATPQRRRDALDRLIAAHAIAAECVLVTNNEADFKHYPGLQVENWVGGDLA
;
A
#
# COMPACT_ATOMS: atom_id res chain seq x y z
N MET A 1 -10.41 11.80 4.94
CA MET A 1 -10.08 10.85 3.87
C MET A 1 -8.90 10.00 4.31
N ARG A 2 -8.99 8.71 4.07
CA ARG A 2 -7.92 7.78 4.47
C ARG A 2 -7.12 7.35 3.25
N TYR A 3 -5.86 7.07 3.50
CA TYR A 3 -4.90 6.65 2.48
C TYR A 3 -4.38 5.27 2.82
N MET A 4 -4.39 4.37 1.85
CA MET A 4 -3.80 3.04 2.00
C MET A 4 -2.51 3.00 1.19
N LEU A 5 -1.40 2.71 1.85
CA LEU A 5 -0.09 2.68 1.21
C LEU A 5 0.14 1.30 0.59
N ASP A 6 0.63 1.27 -0.65
CA ASP A 6 1.07 0.00 -1.23
C ASP A 6 2.43 -0.41 -0.64
N THR A 7 2.89 -1.59 -0.99
CA THR A 7 4.10 -2.15 -0.41
C THR A 7 5.33 -1.29 -0.68
N ASN A 8 5.49 -0.77 -1.89
CA ASN A 8 6.66 0.05 -2.23
C ASN A 8 6.70 1.36 -1.47
N ILE A 9 5.54 2.00 -1.29
CA ILE A 9 5.47 3.25 -0.52
C ILE A 9 5.86 2.98 0.95
N CYS A 10 5.40 1.87 1.52
CA CYS A 10 5.82 1.47 2.87
C CYS A 10 7.33 1.28 2.96
N ILE A 11 7.93 0.64 1.96
CA ILE A 11 9.38 0.45 1.91
C ILE A 11 10.10 1.79 1.86
N TYR A 12 9.60 2.74 1.06
CA TYR A 12 10.18 4.09 1.00
C TYR A 12 10.17 4.78 2.37
N LEU A 13 9.06 4.68 3.09
CA LEU A 13 8.97 5.24 4.44
C LEU A 13 9.95 4.55 5.40
N MET A 14 10.08 3.23 5.31
CA MET A 14 11.03 2.48 6.15
C MET A 14 12.47 2.91 5.86
N ARG A 15 12.81 3.19 4.62
CA ARG A 15 14.15 3.62 4.19
C ARG A 15 14.35 5.12 4.28
N ARG A 16 13.30 5.88 4.58
CA ARG A 16 13.32 7.34 4.70
C ARG A 16 13.80 8.01 3.42
N HIS A 17 13.33 7.50 2.28
CA HIS A 17 13.68 8.00 0.96
C HIS A 17 12.66 7.49 -0.06
N PRO A 18 12.22 8.30 -1.06
CA PRO A 18 12.66 9.68 -1.33
C PRO A 18 12.01 10.72 -0.41
N PRO A 19 12.60 11.92 -0.30
CA PRO A 19 12.12 12.93 0.65
C PRO A 19 10.66 13.37 0.44
N GLN A 20 10.19 13.42 -0.80
CA GLN A 20 8.82 13.85 -1.06
C GLN A 20 7.78 12.91 -0.46
N VAL A 21 8.08 11.62 -0.36
CA VAL A 21 7.19 10.65 0.30
C VAL A 21 7.12 10.94 1.80
N LEU A 22 8.27 11.19 2.41
CA LEU A 22 8.34 11.54 3.84
C LEU A 22 7.60 12.84 4.15
N LEU A 23 7.75 13.84 3.30
CA LEU A 23 7.09 15.13 3.47
C LEU A 23 5.57 14.99 3.37
N ARG A 24 5.10 14.26 2.38
CA ARG A 24 3.67 14.05 2.21
C ARG A 24 3.07 13.28 3.39
N PHE A 25 3.77 12.25 3.84
CA PHE A 25 3.36 11.48 5.00
C PHE A 25 3.26 12.34 6.26
N ALA A 26 4.24 13.22 6.46
CA ALA A 26 4.29 14.09 7.63
C ALA A 26 3.13 15.11 7.67
N GLU A 27 2.53 15.43 6.52
CA GLU A 27 1.40 16.35 6.46
C GLU A 27 0.09 15.74 6.95
N LEU A 28 0.04 14.41 7.06
CA LEU A 28 -1.19 13.68 7.37
C LEU A 28 -1.29 13.38 8.86
N GLY A 29 -2.54 13.29 9.34
CA GLY A 29 -2.79 13.01 10.75
C GLY A 29 -2.71 11.52 11.07
N HIS A 30 -2.57 11.20 12.35
CA HIS A 30 -2.65 9.84 12.85
C HIS A 30 -4.01 9.24 12.49
N GLY A 31 -3.98 8.01 11.99
CA GLY A 31 -5.20 7.31 11.60
C GLY A 31 -5.65 7.57 10.17
N ASP A 32 -5.05 8.57 9.51
CA ASP A 32 -5.40 8.87 8.11
C ASP A 32 -4.67 7.96 7.14
N VAL A 33 -3.65 7.26 7.58
CA VAL A 33 -2.81 6.41 6.73
C VAL A 33 -2.81 4.98 7.27
N VAL A 34 -3.10 4.04 6.40
CA VAL A 34 -3.19 2.62 6.76
C VAL A 34 -2.47 1.78 5.71
N MET A 35 -2.28 0.50 6.01
CA MET A 35 -1.85 -0.50 5.03
C MET A 35 -2.76 -1.71 5.10
N SER A 36 -2.78 -2.49 4.03
CA SER A 36 -3.46 -3.78 4.03
C SER A 36 -2.63 -4.82 4.79
N SER A 37 -3.29 -5.79 5.43
CA SER A 37 -2.58 -6.96 5.97
C SER A 37 -1.84 -7.74 4.88
N ILE A 38 -2.28 -7.62 3.61
CA ILE A 38 -1.55 -8.19 2.47
C ILE A 38 -0.18 -7.54 2.33
N THR A 39 -0.14 -6.20 2.40
CA THR A 39 1.11 -5.44 2.39
C THR A 39 2.00 -5.83 3.59
N LEU A 40 1.40 -5.93 4.77
CA LEU A 40 2.15 -6.35 5.96
C LEU A 40 2.79 -7.73 5.76
N ALA A 41 2.07 -8.67 5.15
CA ALA A 41 2.62 -9.99 4.85
C ALA A 41 3.84 -9.91 3.95
N GLU A 42 3.79 -9.07 2.91
CA GLU A 42 4.93 -8.87 2.02
C GLU A 42 6.13 -8.25 2.74
N LEU A 43 5.87 -7.29 3.61
CA LEU A 43 6.92 -6.63 4.39
C LEU A 43 7.57 -7.60 5.39
N ARG A 44 6.76 -8.44 6.04
CA ARG A 44 7.27 -9.48 6.94
C ARG A 44 8.15 -10.49 6.21
N PHE A 45 7.71 -10.91 5.02
CA PHE A 45 8.52 -11.81 4.19
C PHE A 45 9.84 -11.15 3.78
N GLY A 46 9.78 -9.89 3.32
CA GLY A 46 10.98 -9.17 2.92
C GLY A 46 11.99 -9.04 4.05
N ALA A 47 11.51 -8.77 5.28
CA ALA A 47 12.38 -8.70 6.45
C ALA A 47 13.00 -10.06 6.77
N LEU A 48 12.22 -11.13 6.67
CA LEU A 48 12.68 -12.49 7.00
C LEU A 48 13.86 -12.94 6.11
N VAL A 49 13.79 -12.63 4.81
CA VAL A 49 14.81 -13.07 3.85
C VAL A 49 15.95 -12.07 3.68
N SER A 50 15.87 -10.92 4.34
CA SER A 50 16.90 -9.89 4.24
C SER A 50 18.18 -10.31 4.97
N PRO A 51 19.36 -10.02 4.41
CA PRO A 51 20.62 -10.20 5.15
C PRO A 51 20.72 -9.28 6.37
N GLN A 52 19.83 -8.25 6.46
CA GLN A 52 19.76 -7.33 7.59
C GLN A 52 18.41 -7.46 8.30
N ARG A 53 18.04 -8.71 8.63
CA ARG A 53 16.72 -9.03 9.18
C ARG A 53 16.33 -8.17 10.37
N ASP A 54 17.22 -8.04 11.36
CA ASP A 54 16.89 -7.30 12.59
C ASP A 54 16.66 -5.83 12.30
N LYS A 55 17.47 -5.25 11.42
CA LYS A 55 17.31 -3.85 11.00
C LYS A 55 15.98 -3.65 10.27
N GLU A 56 15.64 -4.54 9.36
CA GLU A 56 14.39 -4.47 8.61
C GLU A 56 13.18 -4.61 9.54
N ASN A 57 13.24 -5.52 10.50
CA ASN A 57 12.15 -5.69 11.46
C ASN A 57 11.98 -4.47 12.35
N ARG A 58 13.07 -3.83 12.78
CA ARG A 58 12.97 -2.61 13.57
C ARG A 58 12.34 -1.47 12.76
N ALA A 59 12.71 -1.35 11.48
CA ALA A 59 12.13 -0.34 10.60
C ALA A 59 10.63 -0.58 10.42
N LEU A 60 10.24 -1.84 10.23
CA LEU A 60 8.83 -2.21 10.09
C LEU A 60 8.05 -1.95 11.38
N ASP A 61 8.60 -2.30 12.53
CA ASP A 61 7.96 -2.03 13.82
C ASP A 61 7.75 -0.53 14.02
N GLY A 62 8.72 0.28 13.61
CA GLY A 62 8.59 1.73 13.65
C GLY A 62 7.48 2.24 12.75
N LEU A 63 7.37 1.71 11.54
CA LEU A 63 6.31 2.09 10.62
C LEU A 63 4.93 1.74 11.19
N LEU A 64 4.81 0.57 11.82
CA LEU A 64 3.54 0.12 12.39
C LEU A 64 3.07 0.95 13.58
N GLU A 65 3.95 1.74 14.20
CA GLU A 65 3.54 2.71 15.22
C GLU A 65 2.69 3.82 14.61
N ASP A 66 2.91 4.16 13.34
CA ASP A 66 2.25 5.28 12.67
C ASP A 66 1.21 4.83 11.65
N VAL A 67 1.34 3.63 11.10
CA VAL A 67 0.49 3.11 10.02
C VAL A 67 -0.14 1.80 10.47
N GLN A 68 -1.45 1.84 10.72
CA GLN A 68 -2.19 0.65 11.14
C GLN A 68 -2.36 -0.31 9.96
N ALA A 69 -2.16 -1.60 10.21
CA ALA A 69 -2.50 -2.64 9.25
C ALA A 69 -3.97 -3.05 9.44
N LEU A 70 -4.76 -2.94 8.38
CA LEU A 70 -6.16 -3.35 8.39
C LEU A 70 -6.28 -4.79 7.89
N PRO A 71 -7.14 -5.61 8.50
CA PRO A 71 -7.33 -6.99 8.06
C PRO A 71 -8.07 -7.04 6.72
N PHE A 72 -7.62 -7.94 5.84
CA PHE A 72 -8.31 -8.24 4.59
C PHE A 72 -9.51 -9.14 4.95
N ASP A 73 -10.68 -8.55 5.02
CA ASP A 73 -11.90 -9.20 5.54
C ASP A 73 -12.86 -9.60 4.41
N ASP A 74 -14.08 -10.00 4.80
CA ASP A 74 -15.09 -10.45 3.84
C ASP A 74 -15.52 -9.35 2.86
N ALA A 75 -15.56 -8.10 3.33
CA ALA A 75 -15.87 -6.97 2.44
C ALA A 75 -14.80 -6.81 1.37
N CYS A 76 -13.54 -7.00 1.75
CA CYS A 76 -12.42 -6.98 0.79
C CYS A 76 -12.54 -8.12 -0.22
N ALA A 77 -12.93 -9.30 0.25
CA ALA A 77 -13.14 -10.45 -0.64
C ALA A 77 -14.22 -10.17 -1.67
N SER A 78 -15.31 -9.53 -1.25
CA SER A 78 -16.40 -9.15 -2.17
C SER A 78 -15.94 -8.12 -3.20
N ALA A 79 -15.13 -7.15 -2.78
CA ALA A 79 -14.58 -6.15 -3.68
C ALA A 79 -13.57 -6.74 -4.66
N TYR A 80 -12.95 -7.86 -4.32
CA TYR A 80 -11.95 -8.50 -5.15
C TYR A 80 -12.52 -9.03 -6.48
N ALA A 81 -13.74 -9.55 -6.47
CA ALA A 81 -14.31 -10.18 -7.65
C ALA A 81 -14.37 -9.23 -8.88
N PRO A 82 -14.93 -8.01 -8.77
CA PRO A 82 -14.93 -7.10 -9.92
C PRO A 82 -13.52 -6.60 -10.29
N VAL A 83 -12.63 -6.46 -9.33
CA VAL A 83 -11.23 -6.08 -9.60
C VAL A 83 -10.57 -7.15 -10.46
N ARG A 84 -10.72 -8.41 -10.08
CA ARG A 84 -10.15 -9.51 -10.85
C ARG A 84 -10.78 -9.64 -12.24
N ALA A 85 -12.09 -9.47 -12.32
CA ALA A 85 -12.80 -9.54 -13.60
C ALA A 85 -12.34 -8.48 -14.60
N ALA A 86 -11.91 -7.32 -14.10
CA ALA A 86 -11.42 -6.23 -14.94
C ALA A 86 -10.06 -6.53 -15.59
N THR A 87 -9.28 -7.47 -15.02
CA THR A 87 -7.92 -7.79 -15.51
C THR A 87 -7.64 -9.29 -15.49
N PRO A 88 -8.44 -10.10 -16.22
CA PRO A 88 -8.33 -11.56 -16.09
C PRO A 88 -7.01 -12.14 -16.58
N GLN A 89 -6.29 -11.42 -17.45
CA GLN A 89 -5.06 -11.91 -18.08
C GLN A 89 -3.78 -11.55 -17.31
N ARG A 90 -3.88 -10.76 -16.24
CA ARG A 90 -2.70 -10.20 -15.59
C ARG A 90 -2.34 -11.00 -14.34
N ARG A 91 -1.67 -12.13 -14.53
CA ARG A 91 -1.32 -13.04 -13.43
C ARG A 91 -0.35 -12.47 -12.42
N ARG A 92 0.63 -11.70 -12.89
CA ARG A 92 1.68 -11.14 -12.02
C ARG A 92 1.16 -10.06 -11.07
N ASP A 93 -0.08 -9.64 -11.28
CA ASP A 93 -0.68 -8.57 -10.47
C ASP A 93 -1.55 -9.12 -9.33
N ALA A 94 -1.36 -10.39 -8.96
CA ALA A 94 -2.21 -11.04 -7.96
C ALA A 94 -2.27 -10.28 -6.63
N LEU A 95 -1.12 -9.88 -6.09
CA LEU A 95 -1.08 -9.13 -4.83
C LEU A 95 -1.63 -7.71 -5.00
N ASP A 96 -1.35 -7.09 -6.14
CA ASP A 96 -1.87 -5.75 -6.45
C ASP A 96 -3.39 -5.73 -6.48
N ARG A 97 -4.01 -6.79 -7.03
CA ARG A 97 -5.47 -6.91 -7.06
C ARG A 97 -6.05 -7.01 -5.65
N LEU A 98 -5.40 -7.74 -4.76
CA LEU A 98 -5.84 -7.85 -3.37
C LEU A 98 -5.73 -6.51 -2.66
N ILE A 99 -4.63 -5.80 -2.85
CA ILE A 99 -4.44 -4.48 -2.25
C ILE A 99 -5.46 -3.48 -2.80
N ALA A 100 -5.70 -3.50 -4.13
CA ALA A 100 -6.71 -2.64 -4.76
C ALA A 100 -8.10 -2.92 -4.20
N ALA A 101 -8.48 -4.19 -4.09
CA ALA A 101 -9.77 -4.59 -3.53
C ALA A 101 -9.92 -4.10 -2.09
N HIS A 102 -8.86 -4.18 -1.31
CA HIS A 102 -8.86 -3.72 0.07
C HIS A 102 -9.08 -2.20 0.15
N ALA A 103 -8.38 -1.44 -0.67
CA ALA A 103 -8.54 0.01 -0.71
C ALA A 103 -9.96 0.41 -1.09
N ILE A 104 -10.55 -0.28 -2.07
CA ILE A 104 -11.93 -0.04 -2.49
C ILE A 104 -12.90 -0.34 -1.34
N ALA A 105 -12.77 -1.49 -0.70
CA ALA A 105 -13.67 -1.91 0.39
C ALA A 105 -13.56 -0.96 1.59
N ALA A 106 -12.37 -0.47 1.89
CA ALA A 106 -12.13 0.44 3.01
C ALA A 106 -12.35 1.91 2.65
N GLU A 107 -12.71 2.18 1.40
CA GLU A 107 -12.93 3.54 0.88
C GLU A 107 -11.70 4.43 1.08
N CYS A 108 -10.53 3.87 0.82
CA CYS A 108 -9.25 4.57 0.89
C CYS A 108 -8.76 4.95 -0.49
N VAL A 109 -8.01 6.06 -0.55
CA VAL A 109 -7.17 6.36 -1.71
C VAL A 109 -5.94 5.45 -1.63
N LEU A 110 -5.64 4.72 -2.70
CA LEU A 110 -4.43 3.91 -2.75
C LEU A 110 -3.24 4.79 -3.14
N VAL A 111 -2.20 4.77 -2.33
CA VAL A 111 -0.97 5.50 -2.61
C VAL A 111 0.05 4.54 -3.22
N THR A 112 0.48 4.85 -4.43
CA THR A 112 1.41 4.00 -5.19
C THR A 112 2.23 4.88 -6.13
N ASN A 113 3.47 4.46 -6.43
CA ASN A 113 4.23 5.09 -7.50
C ASN A 113 4.04 4.36 -8.84
N ASN A 114 3.14 3.41 -8.89
CA ASN A 114 2.90 2.54 -10.04
C ASN A 114 1.48 2.73 -10.57
N GLU A 115 1.11 3.98 -10.81
CA GLU A 115 -0.25 4.34 -11.19
C GLU A 115 -0.77 3.56 -12.39
N ALA A 116 0.11 3.28 -13.35
CA ALA A 116 -0.28 2.57 -14.57
C ALA A 116 -0.84 1.18 -14.28
N ASP A 117 -0.36 0.53 -13.23
CA ASP A 117 -0.81 -0.82 -12.86
C ASP A 117 -2.13 -0.82 -12.11
N PHE A 118 -2.55 0.33 -11.54
CA PHE A 118 -3.74 0.40 -10.69
C PHE A 118 -4.89 1.21 -11.30
N LYS A 119 -4.61 2.12 -12.21
CA LYS A 119 -5.61 3.09 -12.70
C LYS A 119 -6.80 2.46 -13.42
N HIS A 120 -6.66 1.25 -13.91
CA HIS A 120 -7.72 0.58 -14.66
C HIS A 120 -8.70 -0.23 -13.80
N TYR A 121 -8.47 -0.30 -12.50
CA TYR A 121 -9.40 -1.00 -11.60
C TYR A 121 -10.61 -0.09 -11.31
N PRO A 122 -11.84 -0.58 -11.56
CA PRO A 122 -13.03 0.25 -11.36
C PRO A 122 -13.24 0.59 -9.89
N GLY A 123 -13.56 1.85 -9.62
CA GLY A 123 -13.85 2.31 -8.26
C GLY A 123 -12.63 2.63 -7.41
N LEU A 124 -11.43 2.43 -7.93
CA LEU A 124 -10.19 2.71 -7.19
C LEU A 124 -9.73 4.15 -7.44
N GLN A 125 -9.48 4.89 -6.37
CA GLN A 125 -8.80 6.18 -6.43
C GLN A 125 -7.34 5.98 -6.11
N VAL A 126 -6.46 6.60 -6.90
CA VAL A 126 -5.01 6.42 -6.79
C VAL A 126 -4.33 7.77 -6.64
N GLU A 127 -3.32 7.85 -5.79
CA GLU A 127 -2.48 9.03 -5.61
C GLU A 127 -1.02 8.59 -5.64
N ASN A 128 -0.17 9.40 -6.25
CA ASN A 128 1.27 9.12 -6.34
C ASN A 128 2.04 10.16 -5.52
N TRP A 129 2.79 9.70 -4.51
CA TRP A 129 3.62 10.58 -3.68
C TRP A 129 5.04 10.72 -4.19
N VAL A 130 5.44 9.89 -5.15
CA VAL A 130 6.78 9.90 -5.73
C VAL A 130 6.80 10.70 -7.03
N GLY A 131 5.74 10.58 -7.82
CA GLY A 131 5.65 11.17 -9.13
C GLY A 131 5.74 12.69 -9.10
N GLY A 132 6.34 13.23 -10.11
CA GLY A 132 6.84 14.56 -10.17
C GLY A 132 5.87 15.72 -10.22
N ASP A 133 4.64 15.57 -9.87
CA ASP A 133 3.70 16.68 -9.84
C ASP A 133 3.77 17.46 -8.55
N LEU A 134 4.96 17.75 -8.15
CA LEU A 134 5.20 18.59 -6.99
C LEU A 134 5.27 20.07 -7.39
N ALA A 135 4.86 20.33 -8.57
CA ALA A 135 4.81 21.72 -9.01
C ALA A 135 3.71 22.45 -8.28
#